data_faa427262583656ee765921415466326
#
_entry.id   faa427262583656ee765921415466326
#
_cell.length_a   1.000
_cell.length_b   1.000
_cell.length_c   1.000
_cell.angle_alpha   90.00
_cell.angle_beta   90.00
_cell.angle_gamma   90.00
#
_symmetry.space_group_name_H-M   'P 1'
#
loop_
_entity.id
_entity.type
_entity.pdbx_description
1 polymer ?
#
loop_
_entity_poly.entity_id
_entity_poly.type
_entity_poly.pdbx_seq_one_letter_code
_entity_poly.pdbx_strand_id
1 'polypeptide(L)'
;MARVSRKKQNLPTPAVDTPIRRWKTALYVRLSVEDNGKGSDSIENQTALLENYVASRSYLEKTALFVDNGYTGTDFLRPEFNRMMEAVKMGIVDCIVVKDLSRLGRNYIETSQFIEKVCPFFDLRFISVNDSFDTATVTSEGQLSASLSNIVNDFYAKDISRKVTTALQAKMERGDYIGNYAPYGYRKDPENKNHLLIDPETAPIVVQIFQWRAEGVSYMGINKKLNDAGILSPSQLKRERGVETNFNKKDRIILWNKHMITEILQNIVYIGHLAQKKGSQCLYGGIPYHITSEDEWIIAKNTHEPLLSEELFEKVQEVNRAAVERTKANSGKYDHLPKAKNIYGKKFVCAECGAIMKLHRSISTKKDKVYFTFKCPTYAEHGTRGCSDIKMRKHDLDEAVFAFIKSQMEVFLDMEKTLHSLLALKNARLKQNNTAQEIRMLRQKLAQKQSLLSGMYVDLKEGMLSDAEYSHHKVIVMEDIRAIERSLSELEAPKIETEEQLTGEMKWKQMIRRFHDATEISEEMADAFIESMKLHVDGTLEIKLSYMDEFTALTKTCEKIRKEVA
;
A
#
# COMPACT_ATOMS: atom_id res chain seq x y z
N MET A 1 2.56 -48.81 1.55
CA MET A 1 3.88 -49.16 2.10
C MET A 1 4.56 -47.86 2.52
N ALA A 2 4.62 -47.58 3.81
CA ALA A 2 5.19 -46.37 4.38
C ALA A 2 6.70 -46.54 4.55
N ARG A 3 7.48 -45.58 4.00
CA ARG A 3 8.94 -45.54 4.20
C ARG A 3 9.26 -44.96 5.57
N VAL A 4 9.83 -45.79 6.43
CA VAL A 4 10.37 -45.42 7.74
C VAL A 4 11.72 -44.70 7.54
N SER A 5 11.80 -43.44 7.96
CA SER A 5 13.02 -42.64 8.01
C SER A 5 13.89 -43.09 9.19
N ARG A 6 15.10 -43.53 8.90
CA ARG A 6 16.14 -43.83 9.92
C ARG A 6 16.72 -42.50 10.43
N LYS A 7 16.36 -42.09 11.65
CA LYS A 7 17.10 -41.06 12.40
C LYS A 7 18.50 -41.59 12.72
N LYS A 8 19.55 -40.94 12.18
CA LYS A 8 20.91 -41.12 12.68
C LYS A 8 20.99 -40.51 14.09
N GLN A 9 21.27 -41.34 15.08
CA GLN A 9 21.69 -40.90 16.42
C GLN A 9 23.09 -40.30 16.29
N ASN A 10 23.21 -38.98 16.51
CA ASN A 10 24.51 -38.34 16.71
C ASN A 10 24.98 -38.72 18.13
N LEU A 11 26.01 -39.54 18.20
CA LEU A 11 26.80 -39.71 19.40
C LEU A 11 27.47 -38.38 19.75
N PRO A 12 27.49 -37.94 21.02
CA PRO A 12 28.22 -36.75 21.42
C PRO A 12 29.72 -37.02 21.25
N THR A 13 30.36 -36.24 20.40
CA THR A 13 31.81 -36.14 20.30
C THR A 13 32.32 -35.61 21.65
N PRO A 14 33.34 -36.22 22.28
CA PRO A 14 33.90 -35.70 23.53
C PRO A 14 34.44 -34.29 23.26
N ALA A 15 34.02 -33.34 24.08
CA ALA A 15 34.56 -31.98 24.07
C ALA A 15 36.07 -32.06 24.36
N VAL A 16 36.89 -31.77 23.39
CA VAL A 16 38.32 -31.52 23.61
C VAL A 16 38.37 -30.19 24.39
N ASP A 17 38.77 -30.27 25.65
CA ASP A 17 39.11 -29.11 26.47
C ASP A 17 40.35 -28.43 25.85
N THR A 18 40.16 -27.63 24.85
CA THR A 18 41.17 -26.67 24.38
C THR A 18 41.26 -25.58 25.46
N PRO A 19 42.43 -25.34 26.06
CA PRO A 19 42.56 -24.28 27.07
C PRO A 19 42.10 -22.95 26.46
N ILE A 20 41.07 -22.33 27.06
CA ILE A 20 40.54 -21.07 26.62
C ILE A 20 41.70 -20.05 26.69
N ARG A 21 42.21 -19.59 25.54
CA ARG A 21 43.25 -18.55 25.48
C ARG A 21 42.74 -17.32 26.25
N ARG A 22 43.48 -16.90 27.27
CA ARG A 22 43.24 -15.65 27.97
C ARG A 22 43.95 -14.51 27.23
N TRP A 23 43.19 -13.44 26.99
CA TRP A 23 43.68 -12.29 26.24
C TRP A 23 44.10 -11.19 27.20
N LYS A 24 45.35 -10.72 27.11
CA LYS A 24 45.87 -9.56 27.87
C LYS A 24 45.32 -8.28 27.30
N THR A 25 44.30 -7.72 27.92
CA THR A 25 43.43 -6.70 27.36
C THR A 25 43.83 -5.30 27.78
N ALA A 26 44.07 -4.43 26.80
CA ALA A 26 44.17 -2.98 26.96
C ALA A 26 42.80 -2.32 26.75
N LEU A 27 42.41 -1.43 27.64
CA LEU A 27 41.27 -0.55 27.43
C LEU A 27 41.80 0.78 26.85
N TYR A 28 41.23 1.20 25.73
CA TYR A 28 41.58 2.48 25.13
C TYR A 28 40.38 3.43 25.11
N VAL A 29 40.57 4.59 25.76
CA VAL A 29 39.56 5.63 25.90
C VAL A 29 40.07 6.94 25.31
N ARG A 30 39.21 7.62 24.53
CA ARG A 30 39.55 8.93 23.96
C ARG A 30 38.38 9.91 24.05
N LEU A 31 38.72 11.15 24.43
CA LEU A 31 37.80 12.29 24.40
C LEU A 31 38.33 13.34 23.42
N SER A 32 37.46 13.83 22.50
CA SER A 32 37.80 14.94 21.61
C SER A 32 37.51 16.30 22.25
N VAL A 33 38.17 17.37 21.77
CA VAL A 33 37.93 18.75 22.25
C VAL A 33 36.45 19.17 22.03
N GLU A 34 35.78 18.63 21.01
CA GLU A 34 34.38 18.93 20.69
C GLU A 34 33.37 18.22 21.60
N ASP A 35 33.76 17.15 22.29
CA ASP A 35 32.90 16.35 23.18
C ASP A 35 32.85 16.89 24.61
N ASN A 36 33.61 17.95 24.95
CA ASN A 36 33.64 18.58 26.25
C ASN A 36 32.32 19.31 26.56
N GLY A 37 31.29 18.57 26.99
CA GLY A 37 30.01 19.20 27.41
C GLY A 37 28.80 18.26 27.45
N LYS A 38 28.89 17.05 26.96
CA LYS A 38 27.77 16.09 27.00
C LYS A 38 28.06 14.95 27.96
N GLY A 39 27.36 14.92 29.08
CA GLY A 39 27.58 14.01 30.20
C GLY A 39 27.55 12.50 29.94
N SER A 40 27.24 12.03 28.75
CA SER A 40 27.23 10.60 28.37
C SER A 40 28.56 10.08 27.81
N ASP A 41 29.47 10.96 27.41
CA ASP A 41 30.75 10.60 26.77
C ASP A 41 31.99 10.92 27.58
N SER A 42 31.85 11.12 28.89
CA SER A 42 32.99 11.36 29.78
C SER A 42 33.96 10.18 29.80
N ILE A 43 35.24 10.45 30.08
CA ILE A 43 36.29 9.42 30.21
C ILE A 43 35.87 8.36 31.23
N GLU A 44 35.25 8.79 32.35
CA GLU A 44 34.78 7.93 33.43
C GLU A 44 33.71 6.95 32.96
N ASN A 45 32.71 7.42 32.19
CA ASN A 45 31.64 6.59 31.68
C ASN A 45 32.14 5.59 30.62
N GLN A 46 33.08 6.01 29.76
CA GLN A 46 33.71 5.11 28.80
C GLN A 46 34.53 4.04 29.51
N THR A 47 35.33 4.43 30.50
CA THR A 47 36.13 3.50 31.29
C THR A 47 35.27 2.49 32.02
N ALA A 48 34.23 2.92 32.71
CA ALA A 48 33.31 2.04 33.43
C ALA A 48 32.60 1.02 32.48
N LEU A 49 32.21 1.48 31.30
CA LEU A 49 31.61 0.60 30.28
C LEU A 49 32.58 -0.48 29.85
N LEU A 50 33.84 -0.13 29.53
CA LEU A 50 34.86 -1.08 29.09
C LEU A 50 35.28 -2.03 30.19
N GLU A 51 35.40 -1.57 31.44
CA GLU A 51 35.70 -2.42 32.59
C GLU A 51 34.62 -3.45 32.85
N ASN A 52 33.34 -3.02 32.82
CA ASN A 52 32.20 -3.93 32.94
C ASN A 52 32.17 -4.97 31.80
N TYR A 53 32.49 -4.55 30.58
CA TYR A 53 32.55 -5.45 29.43
C TYR A 53 33.63 -6.53 29.61
N VAL A 54 34.84 -6.16 30.05
CA VAL A 54 35.93 -7.09 30.29
C VAL A 54 35.66 -7.97 31.52
N ALA A 55 35.17 -7.41 32.64
CA ALA A 55 34.85 -8.16 33.84
C ALA A 55 33.76 -9.25 33.63
N SER A 56 32.84 -9.03 32.68
CA SER A 56 31.80 -10.01 32.33
C SER A 56 32.29 -11.19 31.51
N ARG A 57 33.56 -11.22 31.10
CA ARG A 57 34.15 -12.23 30.20
C ARG A 57 35.43 -12.82 30.77
N SER A 58 35.39 -14.09 31.18
CA SER A 58 36.51 -14.78 31.84
C SER A 58 37.76 -14.98 30.98
N TYR A 59 37.63 -14.82 29.65
CA TYR A 59 38.75 -14.95 28.71
C TYR A 59 39.43 -13.60 28.41
N LEU A 60 38.96 -12.47 28.96
CA LEU A 60 39.61 -11.15 28.86
C LEU A 60 40.23 -10.78 30.22
N GLU A 61 41.51 -10.49 30.23
CA GLU A 61 42.22 -10.08 31.43
C GLU A 61 42.70 -8.63 31.29
N LYS A 62 42.16 -7.71 32.11
CA LYS A 62 42.53 -6.30 32.07
C LYS A 62 44.01 -6.14 32.43
N THR A 63 44.80 -5.65 31.51
CA THR A 63 46.25 -5.42 31.71
C THR A 63 46.55 -3.94 31.87
N ALA A 64 45.97 -3.05 31.08
CA ALA A 64 46.27 -1.62 31.13
C ALA A 64 45.09 -0.78 30.65
N LEU A 65 45.09 0.50 31.04
CA LEU A 65 44.15 1.53 30.59
C LEU A 65 44.97 2.66 29.95
N PHE A 66 44.62 3.05 28.77
CA PHE A 66 45.24 4.14 27.99
C PHE A 66 44.19 5.20 27.70
N VAL A 67 44.47 6.48 28.05
CA VAL A 67 43.49 7.58 27.96
C VAL A 67 44.13 8.76 27.21
N ASP A 68 43.62 9.07 26.03
CA ASP A 68 43.93 10.29 25.28
C ASP A 68 42.82 11.32 25.45
N ASN A 69 43.10 12.43 26.17
CA ASN A 69 42.15 13.51 26.40
C ASN A 69 42.55 14.76 25.59
N GLY A 70 41.61 15.33 24.84
CA GLY A 70 41.81 16.56 24.07
C GLY A 70 42.50 16.38 22.71
N TYR A 71 42.63 15.16 22.19
CA TYR A 71 43.21 14.88 20.87
C TYR A 71 42.14 14.67 19.81
N THR A 72 42.37 15.20 18.59
CA THR A 72 41.47 14.98 17.45
C THR A 72 41.57 13.57 16.96
N GLY A 73 40.48 13.03 16.35
CA GLY A 73 40.50 11.67 15.81
C GLY A 73 41.06 11.55 14.38
N THR A 74 41.79 12.57 13.90
CA THR A 74 42.21 12.66 12.48
C THR A 74 43.51 11.96 12.18
N ASP A 75 44.33 11.72 13.19
CA ASP A 75 45.60 11.01 13.05
C ASP A 75 45.87 10.06 14.23
N PHE A 76 46.86 9.16 14.10
CA PHE A 76 47.31 8.24 15.15
C PHE A 76 48.48 8.78 15.95
N LEU A 77 48.89 10.05 15.80
CA LEU A 77 49.95 10.69 16.56
C LEU A 77 49.50 11.12 17.94
N ARG A 78 49.16 10.12 18.80
CA ARG A 78 48.63 10.33 20.18
C ARG A 78 49.50 9.64 21.20
N PRO A 79 49.88 10.29 22.28
CA PRO A 79 50.85 9.78 23.26
C PRO A 79 50.46 8.42 23.84
N GLU A 80 49.19 8.29 24.33
CA GLU A 80 48.76 7.07 24.97
C GLU A 80 48.43 5.96 23.95
N PHE A 81 47.95 6.30 22.78
CA PHE A 81 47.83 5.35 21.67
C PHE A 81 49.20 4.76 21.28
N ASN A 82 50.26 5.60 21.18
CA ASN A 82 51.58 5.13 20.85
C ASN A 82 52.15 4.22 21.96
N ARG A 83 51.93 4.57 23.25
CA ARG A 83 52.31 3.72 24.37
C ARG A 83 51.58 2.38 24.37
N MET A 84 50.29 2.39 24.05
CA MET A 84 49.53 1.16 23.85
C MET A 84 50.12 0.29 22.74
N MET A 85 50.51 0.87 21.61
CA MET A 85 51.13 0.16 20.51
C MET A 85 52.54 -0.37 20.84
N GLU A 86 53.30 0.31 21.70
CA GLU A 86 54.55 -0.22 22.24
C GLU A 86 54.31 -1.43 23.15
N ALA A 87 53.28 -1.39 23.99
CA ALA A 87 52.89 -2.56 24.80
C ALA A 87 52.44 -3.73 23.96
N VAL A 88 51.74 -3.49 22.82
CA VAL A 88 51.42 -4.53 21.82
C VAL A 88 52.67 -5.13 21.22
N LYS A 89 53.64 -4.31 20.77
CA LYS A 89 54.90 -4.77 20.18
C LYS A 89 55.73 -5.60 21.17
N MET A 90 55.66 -5.27 22.47
CA MET A 90 56.36 -6.01 23.53
C MET A 90 55.60 -7.29 23.96
N GLY A 91 54.41 -7.60 23.40
CA GLY A 91 53.59 -8.76 23.80
C GLY A 91 52.96 -8.66 25.19
N ILE A 92 52.96 -7.46 25.79
CA ILE A 92 52.30 -7.17 27.06
C ILE A 92 50.77 -7.11 26.88
N VAL A 93 50.32 -6.67 25.69
CA VAL A 93 48.91 -6.55 25.27
C VAL A 93 48.72 -7.34 23.99
N ASP A 94 47.69 -8.20 23.96
CA ASP A 94 47.29 -8.97 22.78
C ASP A 94 45.80 -8.78 22.43
N CYS A 95 45.09 -7.94 23.21
CA CYS A 95 43.72 -7.54 22.91
C CYS A 95 43.50 -6.03 23.20
N ILE A 96 42.86 -5.31 22.30
CA ILE A 96 42.43 -3.92 22.51
C ILE A 96 40.91 -3.87 22.53
N VAL A 97 40.35 -3.20 23.52
CA VAL A 97 38.90 -2.96 23.64
C VAL A 97 38.64 -1.47 23.64
N VAL A 98 37.74 -1.03 22.76
CA VAL A 98 37.28 0.35 22.64
C VAL A 98 35.77 0.45 22.78
N LYS A 99 35.24 1.63 23.12
CA LYS A 99 33.78 1.86 23.18
C LYS A 99 33.14 1.73 21.79
N ASP A 100 33.74 2.41 20.80
CA ASP A 100 33.32 2.42 19.40
C ASP A 100 34.54 2.67 18.50
N LEU A 101 34.43 2.36 17.22
CA LEU A 101 35.53 2.51 16.24
C LEU A 101 36.02 3.96 16.12
N SER A 102 35.17 4.95 16.42
CA SER A 102 35.56 6.36 16.38
C SER A 102 36.63 6.70 17.42
N ARG A 103 36.76 5.91 18.50
CA ARG A 103 37.84 6.08 19.51
C ARG A 103 39.18 5.68 18.96
N LEU A 104 39.21 4.72 18.03
CA LEU A 104 40.44 4.35 17.33
C LEU A 104 40.91 5.44 16.35
N GLY A 105 40.01 5.92 15.49
CA GLY A 105 40.28 6.98 14.52
C GLY A 105 39.04 7.50 13.83
N ARG A 106 39.10 8.77 13.36
CA ARG A 106 38.03 9.35 12.49
C ARG A 106 38.37 9.14 11.01
N ASN A 107 39.64 8.78 10.68
CA ASN A 107 40.03 8.43 9.34
C ASN A 107 39.82 6.94 9.10
N TYR A 108 38.81 6.66 8.27
CA TYR A 108 38.42 5.28 7.91
C TYR A 108 39.56 4.47 7.28
N ILE A 109 40.30 5.06 6.38
CA ILE A 109 41.39 4.35 5.67
C ILE A 109 42.43 3.84 6.67
N GLU A 110 42.80 4.67 7.64
CA GLU A 110 43.76 4.32 8.68
C GLU A 110 43.17 3.29 9.67
N THR A 111 41.91 3.44 10.06
CA THR A 111 41.22 2.47 10.93
C THR A 111 41.08 1.11 10.27
N SER A 112 40.67 1.05 9.00
CA SER A 112 40.66 -0.20 8.21
C SER A 112 42.03 -0.82 8.08
N GLN A 113 43.05 -0.02 7.72
CA GLN A 113 44.41 -0.51 7.63
C GLN A 113 44.96 -1.06 8.96
N PHE A 114 44.62 -0.41 10.06
CA PHE A 114 44.97 -0.89 11.39
C PHE A 114 44.34 -2.27 11.66
N ILE A 115 43.05 -2.42 11.44
CA ILE A 115 42.32 -3.68 11.71
C ILE A 115 42.69 -4.78 10.70
N GLU A 116 42.84 -4.45 9.42
CA GLU A 116 43.11 -5.43 8.35
C GLU A 116 44.60 -5.85 8.25
N LYS A 117 45.53 -4.95 8.61
CA LYS A 117 46.97 -5.20 8.47
C LYS A 117 47.69 -5.29 9.79
N VAL A 118 47.44 -4.33 10.71
CA VAL A 118 48.20 -4.25 11.97
C VAL A 118 47.74 -5.30 12.96
N CYS A 119 46.41 -5.49 13.11
CA CYS A 119 45.89 -6.50 14.03
C CYS A 119 46.33 -7.92 13.67
N PRO A 120 46.22 -8.41 12.41
CA PRO A 120 46.72 -9.72 12.05
C PRO A 120 48.24 -9.87 12.17
N PHE A 121 48.98 -8.79 11.84
CA PHE A 121 50.45 -8.81 11.92
C PHE A 121 50.97 -9.06 13.36
N PHE A 122 50.29 -8.53 14.37
CA PHE A 122 50.64 -8.70 15.78
C PHE A 122 49.84 -9.80 16.51
N ASP A 123 49.02 -10.59 15.81
CA ASP A 123 48.03 -11.53 16.40
C ASP A 123 47.17 -10.83 17.48
N LEU A 124 46.79 -9.59 17.19
CA LEU A 124 46.11 -8.68 18.07
C LEU A 124 44.59 -8.80 17.88
N ARG A 125 43.88 -9.15 18.94
CA ARG A 125 42.42 -9.11 18.94
C ARG A 125 41.95 -7.69 19.14
N PHE A 126 41.00 -7.24 18.33
CA PHE A 126 40.37 -5.92 18.46
C PHE A 126 38.87 -6.05 18.66
N ILE A 127 38.36 -5.37 19.70
CA ILE A 127 36.93 -5.40 20.07
C ILE A 127 36.41 -3.97 20.16
N SER A 128 35.32 -3.68 19.43
CA SER A 128 34.52 -2.46 19.57
C SER A 128 33.15 -2.82 20.18
N VAL A 129 32.88 -2.30 21.39
CA VAL A 129 31.74 -2.75 22.21
C VAL A 129 30.40 -2.32 21.59
N ASN A 130 30.24 -1.04 21.28
CA ASN A 130 28.98 -0.50 20.76
C ASN A 130 28.72 -0.91 19.31
N ASP A 131 29.77 -1.15 18.54
CA ASP A 131 29.67 -1.57 17.14
C ASP A 131 29.47 -3.10 17.04
N SER A 132 29.51 -3.82 18.18
CA SER A 132 29.43 -5.30 18.22
C SER A 132 30.44 -5.97 17.31
N PHE A 133 31.63 -5.38 17.19
CA PHE A 133 32.70 -5.83 16.30
C PHE A 133 33.82 -6.51 17.11
N ASP A 134 34.23 -7.71 16.66
CA ASP A 134 35.30 -8.48 17.30
C ASP A 134 36.06 -9.27 16.23
N THR A 135 37.35 -8.98 16.07
CA THR A 135 38.21 -9.65 15.05
C THR A 135 38.29 -11.16 15.24
N ALA A 136 38.09 -11.70 16.45
CA ALA A 136 38.13 -13.14 16.69
C ALA A 136 36.86 -13.88 16.22
N THR A 137 35.75 -13.20 15.99
CA THR A 137 34.51 -13.81 15.51
C THR A 137 34.43 -13.87 13.98
N VAL A 138 35.33 -13.21 13.28
CA VAL A 138 35.37 -13.09 11.83
C VAL A 138 36.27 -14.18 11.25
N THR A 139 35.69 -15.13 10.51
CA THR A 139 36.37 -16.36 10.06
C THR A 139 37.10 -16.26 8.72
N SER A 140 36.98 -15.14 7.98
CA SER A 140 37.68 -14.93 6.70
C SER A 140 37.99 -13.45 6.46
N GLU A 141 39.10 -13.17 5.74
CA GLU A 141 39.51 -11.81 5.37
C GLU A 141 38.42 -11.04 4.60
N GLY A 142 37.68 -11.72 3.72
CA GLY A 142 36.58 -11.10 2.98
C GLY A 142 35.38 -10.70 3.88
N GLN A 143 35.10 -11.46 4.93
CA GLN A 143 34.06 -11.10 5.91
C GLN A 143 34.50 -9.95 6.81
N LEU A 144 35.78 -9.87 7.15
CA LEU A 144 36.35 -8.77 7.91
C LEU A 144 36.20 -7.45 7.15
N SER A 145 36.64 -7.41 5.90
CA SER A 145 36.53 -6.23 5.04
C SER A 145 35.08 -5.80 4.80
N ALA A 146 34.15 -6.75 4.56
CA ALA A 146 32.73 -6.45 4.38
C ALA A 146 32.09 -5.89 5.66
N SER A 147 32.38 -6.48 6.82
CA SER A 147 31.85 -6.02 8.11
C SER A 147 32.36 -4.63 8.47
N LEU A 148 33.63 -4.37 8.25
CA LEU A 148 34.24 -3.07 8.43
C LEU A 148 33.66 -2.02 7.48
N SER A 149 33.51 -2.36 6.19
CA SER A 149 32.91 -1.47 5.19
C SER A 149 31.49 -1.07 5.56
N ASN A 150 30.68 -1.99 6.07
CA ASN A 150 29.32 -1.71 6.53
C ASN A 150 29.29 -0.74 7.73
N ILE A 151 30.08 -1.02 8.75
CA ILE A 151 30.18 -0.17 9.95
C ILE A 151 30.63 1.24 9.59
N VAL A 152 31.55 1.34 8.68
CA VAL A 152 32.10 2.62 8.20
C VAL A 152 31.09 3.39 7.37
N ASN A 153 30.41 2.74 6.46
CA ASN A 153 29.36 3.37 5.67
C ASN A 153 28.25 3.92 6.59
N ASP A 154 27.91 3.16 7.62
CA ASP A 154 26.99 3.60 8.66
C ASP A 154 27.50 4.83 9.41
N PHE A 155 28.78 4.87 9.71
CA PHE A 155 29.42 5.99 10.41
C PHE A 155 29.43 7.25 9.55
N TYR A 156 29.80 7.12 8.26
CA TYR A 156 29.73 8.22 7.30
C TYR A 156 28.31 8.73 7.11
N ALA A 157 27.34 7.85 6.98
CA ALA A 157 25.94 8.25 6.87
C ALA A 157 25.48 9.07 8.09
N LYS A 158 25.89 8.67 9.31
CA LYS A 158 25.61 9.40 10.55
C LYS A 158 26.27 10.78 10.58
N ASP A 159 27.57 10.84 10.26
CA ASP A 159 28.33 12.09 10.30
C ASP A 159 27.82 13.09 9.25
N ILE A 160 27.60 12.63 8.02
CA ILE A 160 26.99 13.45 6.96
C ILE A 160 25.61 13.93 7.37
N SER A 161 24.76 13.04 7.88
CA SER A 161 23.42 13.41 8.33
C SER A 161 23.45 14.49 9.42
N ARG A 162 24.35 14.33 10.39
CA ARG A 162 24.54 15.32 11.48
C ARG A 162 25.02 16.66 10.94
N LYS A 163 26.05 16.67 10.09
CA LYS A 163 26.61 17.89 9.47
C LYS A 163 25.57 18.63 8.64
N VAL A 164 24.82 17.88 7.79
CA VAL A 164 23.75 18.47 6.97
C VAL A 164 22.64 19.04 7.85
N THR A 165 22.21 18.31 8.88
CA THR A 165 21.16 18.78 9.79
C THR A 165 21.58 20.03 10.53
N THR A 166 22.80 20.07 11.06
CA THR A 166 23.36 21.24 11.76
C THR A 166 23.48 22.45 10.82
N ALA A 167 23.96 22.24 9.59
CA ALA A 167 24.07 23.30 8.59
C ALA A 167 22.72 23.85 8.16
N LEU A 168 21.71 22.98 7.99
CA LEU A 168 20.34 23.39 7.69
C LEU A 168 19.71 24.14 8.87
N GLN A 169 19.93 23.68 10.10
CA GLN A 169 19.43 24.36 11.29
C GLN A 169 20.02 25.76 11.41
N ALA A 170 21.33 25.91 11.26
CA ALA A 170 21.99 27.22 11.27
C ALA A 170 21.47 28.18 10.18
N LYS A 171 21.13 27.65 8.99
CA LYS A 171 20.48 28.43 7.93
C LYS A 171 19.09 28.88 8.35
N MET A 172 18.26 27.97 8.90
CA MET A 172 16.90 28.31 9.37
C MET A 172 16.91 29.38 10.45
N GLU A 173 17.85 29.28 11.41
CA GLU A 173 18.03 30.26 12.51
C GLU A 173 18.44 31.64 12.01
N ARG A 174 19.21 31.72 10.91
CA ARG A 174 19.55 32.99 10.24
C ARG A 174 18.40 33.59 9.43
N GLY A 175 17.30 32.86 9.26
CA GLY A 175 16.17 33.30 8.43
C GLY A 175 16.32 32.97 6.94
N ASP A 176 17.22 32.06 6.56
CA ASP A 176 17.34 31.56 5.20
C ASP A 176 16.17 30.62 4.87
N TYR A 177 15.51 30.83 3.75
CA TYR A 177 14.47 29.92 3.27
C TYR A 177 15.09 28.66 2.65
N ILE A 178 14.87 27.52 3.27
CA ILE A 178 15.46 26.24 2.80
C ILE A 178 14.52 25.38 1.94
N GLY A 179 13.26 25.78 1.76
CA GLY A 179 12.31 25.01 0.97
C GLY A 179 12.72 24.90 -0.50
N ASN A 180 12.42 23.79 -1.14
CA ASN A 180 12.75 23.58 -2.57
C ASN A 180 12.01 24.56 -3.48
N TYR A 181 10.75 24.88 -3.17
CA TYR A 181 9.88 25.76 -3.94
C TYR A 181 9.39 26.90 -3.07
N ALA A 182 9.33 28.11 -3.64
CA ALA A 182 8.73 29.24 -2.94
C ALA A 182 7.23 29.00 -2.68
N PRO A 183 6.68 29.53 -1.57
CA PRO A 183 5.25 29.57 -1.32
C PRO A 183 4.52 30.36 -2.42
N TYR A 184 3.24 30.03 -2.67
CA TYR A 184 2.41 30.78 -3.62
C TYR A 184 2.31 32.25 -3.17
N GLY A 185 2.48 33.20 -4.08
CA GLY A 185 2.62 34.62 -3.77
C GLY A 185 4.07 35.10 -3.70
N TYR A 186 5.02 34.18 -3.60
CA TYR A 186 6.45 34.47 -3.61
C TYR A 186 7.20 33.69 -4.69
N ARG A 187 8.38 34.16 -5.05
CA ARG A 187 9.38 33.49 -5.87
C ARG A 187 10.73 33.51 -5.19
N LYS A 188 11.60 32.59 -5.52
CA LYS A 188 12.99 32.64 -5.05
C LYS A 188 13.77 33.73 -5.76
N ASP A 189 14.63 34.40 -5.01
CA ASP A 189 15.57 35.35 -5.56
C ASP A 189 16.57 34.63 -6.49
N PRO A 190 16.76 35.07 -7.74
CA PRO A 190 17.75 34.49 -8.64
C PRO A 190 19.19 34.56 -8.12
N GLU A 191 19.54 35.63 -7.38
CA GLU A 191 20.88 35.84 -6.83
C GLU A 191 21.08 35.08 -5.50
N ASN A 192 20.04 34.99 -4.66
CA ASN A 192 20.06 34.27 -3.40
C ASN A 192 18.86 33.33 -3.27
N LYS A 193 19.02 32.07 -3.64
CA LYS A 193 17.97 31.06 -3.61
C LYS A 193 17.36 30.82 -2.21
N ASN A 194 17.96 31.34 -1.17
CA ASN A 194 17.47 31.24 0.22
C ASN A 194 16.65 32.47 0.63
N HIS A 195 16.44 33.43 -0.26
CA HIS A 195 15.62 34.63 -0.04
C HIS A 195 14.33 34.58 -0.87
N LEU A 196 13.24 35.13 -0.33
CA LEU A 196 11.94 35.19 -0.98
C LEU A 196 11.67 36.61 -1.49
N LEU A 197 11.29 36.73 -2.77
CA LEU A 197 10.81 37.95 -3.40
C LEU A 197 9.32 37.79 -3.69
N ILE A 198 8.60 38.91 -3.67
CA ILE A 198 7.17 38.96 -4.06
C ILE A 198 7.05 38.53 -5.53
N ASP A 199 6.10 37.65 -5.82
CA ASP A 199 5.71 37.26 -7.17
C ASP A 199 4.53 38.12 -7.61
N PRO A 200 4.72 39.10 -8.54
CA PRO A 200 3.67 40.05 -8.93
C PRO A 200 2.45 39.36 -9.56
N GLU A 201 2.59 38.16 -10.12
CA GLU A 201 1.49 37.39 -10.71
C GLU A 201 0.58 36.79 -9.65
N THR A 202 1.15 36.26 -8.58
CA THR A 202 0.40 35.46 -7.59
C THR A 202 0.16 36.17 -6.26
N ALA A 203 0.92 37.20 -5.93
CA ALA A 203 0.77 37.95 -4.70
C ALA A 203 -0.62 38.60 -4.53
N PRO A 204 -1.20 39.26 -5.55
CA PRO A 204 -2.55 39.83 -5.42
C PRO A 204 -3.62 38.80 -5.09
N ILE A 205 -3.45 37.56 -5.59
CA ILE A 205 -4.39 36.46 -5.35
C ILE A 205 -4.35 36.03 -3.88
N VAL A 206 -3.15 35.98 -3.28
CA VAL A 206 -3.01 35.68 -1.84
C VAL A 206 -3.69 36.75 -1.01
N VAL A 207 -3.45 38.03 -1.29
CA VAL A 207 -4.11 39.14 -0.59
C VAL A 207 -5.64 39.01 -0.67
N GLN A 208 -6.15 38.70 -1.86
CA GLN A 208 -7.59 38.52 -2.08
C GLN A 208 -8.17 37.34 -1.29
N ILE A 209 -7.44 36.23 -1.17
CA ILE A 209 -7.83 35.07 -0.36
C ILE A 209 -7.98 35.49 1.11
N PHE A 210 -7.04 36.26 1.65
CA PHE A 210 -7.10 36.74 3.05
C PHE A 210 -8.24 37.73 3.25
N GLN A 211 -8.48 38.66 2.30
CA GLN A 211 -9.60 39.60 2.35
C GLN A 211 -10.95 38.86 2.38
N TRP A 212 -11.18 37.93 1.46
CA TRP A 212 -12.40 37.11 1.47
C TRP A 212 -12.59 36.35 2.76
N ARG A 213 -11.51 35.84 3.33
CA ARG A 213 -11.60 35.12 4.61
C ARG A 213 -11.93 36.07 5.77
N ALA A 214 -11.34 37.25 5.80
CA ALA A 214 -11.64 38.31 6.80
C ALA A 214 -13.10 38.80 6.71
N GLU A 215 -13.71 38.75 5.52
CA GLU A 215 -15.15 39.00 5.26
C GLU A 215 -16.04 37.83 5.67
N GLY A 216 -15.48 36.70 6.13
CA GLY A 216 -16.22 35.52 6.60
C GLY A 216 -16.54 34.48 5.51
N VAL A 217 -16.02 34.62 4.30
CA VAL A 217 -16.21 33.62 3.23
C VAL A 217 -15.61 32.27 3.68
N SER A 218 -16.35 31.20 3.47
CA SER A 218 -15.90 29.85 3.83
C SER A 218 -14.76 29.38 2.91
N TYR A 219 -13.92 28.42 3.39
CA TYR A 219 -12.87 27.81 2.57
C TYR A 219 -13.39 27.27 1.23
N MET A 220 -14.56 26.61 1.25
CA MET A 220 -15.20 26.10 0.04
C MET A 220 -15.69 27.23 -0.90
N GLY A 221 -16.17 28.34 -0.32
CA GLY A 221 -16.54 29.53 -1.07
C GLY A 221 -15.36 30.17 -1.79
N ILE A 222 -14.20 30.25 -1.10
CA ILE A 222 -12.94 30.75 -1.69
C ILE A 222 -12.48 29.82 -2.82
N ASN A 223 -12.49 28.51 -2.60
CA ASN A 223 -12.14 27.54 -3.64
C ASN A 223 -12.97 27.74 -4.91
N LYS A 224 -14.28 27.84 -4.76
CA LYS A 224 -15.20 28.03 -5.90
C LYS A 224 -14.91 29.32 -6.63
N LYS A 225 -14.75 30.43 -5.91
CA LYS A 225 -14.42 31.74 -6.52
C LYS A 225 -13.13 31.68 -7.34
N LEU A 226 -12.07 31.04 -6.80
CA LEU A 226 -10.79 30.92 -7.52
C LEU A 226 -10.90 30.00 -8.74
N ASN A 227 -11.58 28.86 -8.61
CA ASN A 227 -11.78 27.91 -9.70
C ASN A 227 -12.67 28.53 -10.80
N ASP A 228 -13.78 29.16 -10.46
CA ASP A 228 -14.70 29.77 -11.42
C ASP A 228 -14.04 30.94 -12.16
N ALA A 229 -13.18 31.71 -11.48
CA ALA A 229 -12.36 32.76 -12.10
C ALA A 229 -11.23 32.23 -12.99
N GLY A 230 -10.98 30.91 -12.98
CA GLY A 230 -9.92 30.32 -13.79
C GLY A 230 -8.50 30.50 -13.25
N ILE A 231 -8.37 30.92 -11.99
CA ILE A 231 -7.07 31.16 -11.36
C ILE A 231 -6.37 29.82 -11.12
N LEU A 232 -5.13 29.71 -11.57
CA LEU A 232 -4.35 28.49 -11.45
C LEU A 232 -4.01 28.18 -9.99
N SER A 233 -4.22 26.94 -9.57
CA SER A 233 -3.79 26.48 -8.25
C SER A 233 -2.25 26.44 -8.15
N PRO A 234 -1.67 26.48 -6.94
CA PRO A 234 -0.21 26.42 -6.76
C PRO A 234 0.46 25.24 -7.48
N SER A 235 -0.17 24.07 -7.47
CA SER A 235 0.36 22.87 -8.14
C SER A 235 0.19 22.93 -9.66
N GLN A 236 -0.91 23.50 -10.15
CA GLN A 236 -1.13 23.70 -11.58
C GLN A 236 -0.16 24.73 -12.16
N LEU A 237 0.05 25.85 -11.45
CA LEU A 237 0.99 26.90 -11.85
C LEU A 237 2.43 26.36 -11.92
N LYS A 238 2.84 25.54 -10.95
CA LYS A 238 4.16 24.88 -10.99
C LYS A 238 4.31 24.03 -12.24
N ARG A 239 3.30 23.26 -12.61
CA ARG A 239 3.32 22.46 -13.84
C ARG A 239 3.43 23.31 -15.09
N GLU A 240 2.70 24.39 -15.19
CA GLU A 240 2.77 25.31 -16.34
C GLU A 240 4.11 26.04 -16.44
N ARG A 241 4.75 26.29 -15.30
CA ARG A 241 6.13 26.81 -15.24
C ARG A 241 7.20 25.71 -15.46
N GLY A 242 6.82 24.51 -15.91
CA GLY A 242 7.74 23.40 -16.21
C GLY A 242 8.32 22.68 -15.00
N VAL A 243 7.75 22.88 -13.80
CA VAL A 243 8.20 22.23 -12.57
C VAL A 243 7.36 20.99 -12.32
N GLU A 244 7.93 19.83 -12.63
CA GLU A 244 7.30 18.55 -12.31
C GLU A 244 7.48 18.17 -10.85
N THR A 245 6.40 17.80 -10.20
CA THR A 245 6.37 17.26 -8.83
C THR A 245 5.63 15.93 -8.83
N ASN A 246 5.84 15.11 -7.79
CA ASN A 246 5.11 13.84 -7.66
C ASN A 246 3.58 14.00 -7.63
N PHE A 247 3.08 15.20 -7.33
CA PHE A 247 1.66 15.52 -7.21
C PHE A 247 1.04 16.06 -8.51
N ASN A 248 1.84 16.52 -9.48
CA ASN A 248 1.34 17.15 -10.71
C ASN A 248 1.63 16.36 -12.00
N LYS A 249 2.10 15.10 -11.89
CA LYS A 249 2.44 14.22 -13.03
C LYS A 249 1.23 13.67 -13.81
N LYS A 250 -0.01 13.89 -13.35
CA LYS A 250 -1.22 13.39 -14.02
C LYS A 250 -1.74 14.42 -15.01
N ASP A 251 -2.24 13.98 -16.17
CA ASP A 251 -2.84 14.82 -17.22
C ASP A 251 -4.14 15.56 -16.82
N ARG A 252 -4.46 15.57 -15.54
CA ARG A 252 -5.63 16.25 -14.96
C ARG A 252 -5.28 17.67 -14.57
N ILE A 253 -6.20 18.59 -14.83
CA ILE A 253 -6.16 19.95 -14.28
C ILE A 253 -6.26 19.86 -12.75
N ILE A 254 -5.33 20.49 -12.04
CA ILE A 254 -5.31 20.53 -10.59
C ILE A 254 -6.00 21.79 -10.11
N LEU A 255 -7.22 21.62 -9.66
CA LEU A 255 -8.05 22.72 -9.15
C LEU A 255 -7.69 23.08 -7.70
N TRP A 256 -8.05 24.30 -7.29
CA TRP A 256 -7.98 24.70 -5.89
C TRP A 256 -8.82 23.78 -5.02
N ASN A 257 -8.32 23.45 -3.84
CA ASN A 257 -9.01 22.64 -2.84
C ASN A 257 -8.90 23.27 -1.44
N LYS A 258 -9.71 22.76 -0.51
CA LYS A 258 -9.76 23.27 0.85
C LYS A 258 -8.39 23.27 1.54
N HIS A 259 -7.58 22.23 1.33
CA HIS A 259 -6.28 22.07 1.98
C HIS A 259 -5.31 23.19 1.56
N MET A 260 -5.22 23.51 0.26
CA MET A 260 -4.38 24.60 -0.24
C MET A 260 -4.74 25.95 0.39
N ILE A 261 -6.04 26.25 0.50
CA ILE A 261 -6.50 27.49 1.13
C ILE A 261 -6.18 27.49 2.63
N THR A 262 -6.36 26.37 3.31
CA THR A 262 -6.04 26.28 4.73
C THR A 262 -4.55 26.51 4.98
N GLU A 263 -3.68 25.90 4.18
CA GLU A 263 -2.22 26.10 4.28
C GLU A 263 -1.82 27.55 4.03
N ILE A 264 -2.41 28.21 3.03
CA ILE A 264 -2.15 29.62 2.77
C ILE A 264 -2.58 30.47 3.96
N LEU A 265 -3.79 30.31 4.47
CA LEU A 265 -4.34 31.16 5.52
C LEU A 265 -3.67 30.96 6.89
N GLN A 266 -2.91 29.88 7.11
CA GLN A 266 -2.19 29.59 8.35
C GLN A 266 -0.69 29.90 8.28
N ASN A 267 -0.17 30.23 7.11
CA ASN A 267 1.28 30.36 6.92
C ASN A 267 1.76 31.78 7.25
N ILE A 268 2.58 31.92 8.27
CA ILE A 268 3.18 33.20 8.71
C ILE A 268 4.17 33.79 7.71
N VAL A 269 4.50 33.06 6.64
CA VAL A 269 5.35 33.59 5.56
C VAL A 269 4.76 34.85 4.93
N TYR A 270 3.44 34.99 4.92
CA TYR A 270 2.77 36.14 4.30
C TYR A 270 2.87 37.42 5.12
N ILE A 271 3.28 37.34 6.38
CA ILE A 271 3.61 38.49 7.25
C ILE A 271 5.13 38.67 7.43
N GLY A 272 5.93 38.09 6.51
CA GLY A 272 7.39 38.29 6.51
C GLY A 272 8.17 37.37 7.47
N HIS A 273 7.54 36.36 8.04
CA HIS A 273 8.14 35.44 9.00
C HIS A 273 8.29 34.04 8.41
N LEU A 274 9.35 33.32 8.79
CA LEU A 274 9.54 31.92 8.38
C LEU A 274 9.35 31.00 9.58
N ALA A 275 8.47 30.00 9.44
CA ALA A 275 8.37 28.87 10.35
C ALA A 275 8.85 27.62 9.60
N GLN A 276 9.99 27.12 9.99
CA GLN A 276 10.66 25.97 9.37
C GLN A 276 10.80 24.82 10.36
N LYS A 277 11.32 23.66 9.94
CA LYS A 277 11.39 22.43 10.74
C LYS A 277 10.02 21.89 11.19
N LYS A 278 8.98 22.12 10.37
CA LYS A 278 7.61 21.62 10.63
C LYS A 278 7.46 20.09 10.49
N GLY A 279 8.48 19.42 10.03
CA GLY A 279 8.54 17.97 9.94
C GLY A 279 9.98 17.50 10.11
N SER A 280 10.14 16.28 10.60
CA SER A 280 11.42 15.65 10.82
C SER A 280 11.37 14.19 10.36
N GLN A 281 12.49 13.71 9.86
CA GLN A 281 12.71 12.30 9.55
C GLN A 281 14.16 11.95 9.84
N CYS A 282 14.40 10.73 10.26
CA CYS A 282 15.75 10.19 10.37
C CYS A 282 15.78 8.80 9.75
N LEU A 283 16.03 8.76 8.45
CA LEU A 283 16.07 7.49 7.69
C LEU A 283 17.09 6.52 8.26
N TYR A 284 18.22 7.04 8.70
CA TYR A 284 19.27 6.26 9.33
C TYR A 284 18.84 5.67 10.68
N GLY A 285 18.12 6.45 11.50
CA GLY A 285 17.60 6.01 12.81
C GLY A 285 16.31 5.19 12.70
N GLY A 286 15.83 4.86 11.51
CA GLY A 286 14.56 4.17 11.28
C GLY A 286 13.33 5.01 11.67
N ILE A 287 13.49 6.33 11.85
CA ILE A 287 12.39 7.23 12.21
C ILE A 287 11.73 7.73 10.92
N PRO A 288 10.48 7.32 10.65
CA PRO A 288 9.74 7.80 9.49
C PRO A 288 9.45 9.30 9.61
N TYR A 289 9.06 9.92 8.48
CA TYR A 289 8.63 11.31 8.49
C TYR A 289 7.45 11.49 9.47
N HIS A 290 7.60 12.48 10.35
CA HIS A 290 6.56 12.91 11.29
C HIS A 290 6.51 14.44 11.36
N ILE A 291 5.31 14.94 11.67
CA ILE A 291 5.10 16.38 11.89
C ILE A 291 5.61 16.70 13.29
N THR A 292 6.43 17.74 13.40
CA THR A 292 6.95 18.24 14.68
C THR A 292 5.91 19.11 15.38
N SER A 293 6.00 19.20 16.70
CA SER A 293 5.20 20.15 17.49
C SER A 293 5.61 21.60 17.19
N GLU A 294 4.72 22.54 17.46
CA GLU A 294 4.99 23.97 17.21
C GLU A 294 6.18 24.49 18.03
N ASP A 295 6.41 23.90 19.20
CA ASP A 295 7.55 24.25 20.09
C ASP A 295 8.92 23.87 19.48
N GLU A 296 8.93 22.93 18.55
CA GLU A 296 10.14 22.49 17.84
C GLU A 296 10.42 23.31 16.57
N TRP A 297 9.49 24.16 16.17
CA TRP A 297 9.67 24.95 14.95
C TRP A 297 10.73 26.02 15.14
N ILE A 298 11.48 26.27 14.09
CA ILE A 298 12.43 27.38 14.04
C ILE A 298 11.72 28.55 13.37
N ILE A 299 11.42 29.58 14.18
CA ILE A 299 10.70 30.78 13.71
C ILE A 299 11.71 31.93 13.58
N ALA A 300 11.92 32.41 12.37
CA ALA A 300 12.70 33.59 12.08
C ALA A 300 11.77 34.73 11.63
N LYS A 301 11.87 35.89 12.29
CA LYS A 301 11.02 37.06 12.02
C LYS A 301 11.67 38.00 11.03
N ASN A 302 10.85 38.71 10.23
CA ASN A 302 11.26 39.78 9.31
C ASN A 302 12.36 39.36 8.34
N THR A 303 12.20 38.19 7.73
CA THR A 303 13.19 37.60 6.82
C THR A 303 13.02 38.05 5.36
N HIS A 304 11.85 38.56 4.99
CA HIS A 304 11.50 39.00 3.63
C HIS A 304 10.35 40.00 3.65
N GLU A 305 10.07 40.64 2.55
CA GLU A 305 8.99 41.60 2.40
C GLU A 305 7.61 40.93 2.62
N PRO A 306 6.78 41.45 3.56
CA PRO A 306 5.46 40.89 3.83
C PRO A 306 4.46 41.24 2.70
N LEU A 307 3.53 40.31 2.39
CA LEU A 307 2.38 40.56 1.53
C LEU A 307 1.20 41.18 2.25
N LEU A 308 1.12 40.97 3.56
CA LEU A 308 -0.02 41.31 4.42
C LEU A 308 0.46 42.04 5.67
N SER A 309 -0.41 42.88 6.22
CA SER A 309 -0.20 43.39 7.58
C SER A 309 -0.49 42.30 8.61
N GLU A 310 0.19 42.34 9.76
CA GLU A 310 -0.06 41.45 10.89
C GLU A 310 -1.53 41.55 11.36
N GLU A 311 -2.11 42.73 11.36
CA GLU A 311 -3.52 42.96 11.72
C GLU A 311 -4.51 42.16 10.88
N LEU A 312 -4.32 42.15 9.53
CA LEU A 312 -5.19 41.39 8.62
C LEU A 312 -5.01 39.87 8.86
N PHE A 313 -3.77 39.42 9.08
CA PHE A 313 -3.47 38.04 9.37
C PHE A 313 -4.15 37.60 10.69
N GLU A 314 -3.99 38.35 11.76
CA GLU A 314 -4.61 38.04 13.05
C GLU A 314 -6.14 38.01 12.97
N LYS A 315 -6.75 38.99 12.31
CA LYS A 315 -8.19 39.00 12.05
C LYS A 315 -8.66 37.70 11.38
N VAL A 316 -7.90 37.22 10.40
CA VAL A 316 -8.22 35.94 9.72
C VAL A 316 -8.07 34.77 10.68
N GLN A 317 -7.04 34.76 11.57
CA GLN A 317 -6.91 33.69 12.57
C GLN A 317 -8.07 33.70 13.59
N GLU A 318 -8.57 34.87 13.98
CA GLU A 318 -9.77 34.98 14.82
C GLU A 318 -11.02 34.41 14.13
N VAL A 319 -11.23 34.74 12.86
CA VAL A 319 -12.32 34.16 12.05
C VAL A 319 -12.20 32.63 11.95
N ASN A 320 -10.96 32.13 11.80
CA ASN A 320 -10.70 30.70 11.76
C ASN A 320 -11.01 30.03 13.10
N ARG A 321 -10.55 30.60 14.22
CA ARG A 321 -10.83 30.10 15.59
C ARG A 321 -12.34 30.09 15.86
N ALA A 322 -13.03 31.21 15.58
CA ALA A 322 -14.47 31.31 15.77
C ALA A 322 -15.26 30.28 14.91
N ALA A 323 -14.78 29.96 13.69
CA ALA A 323 -15.39 28.94 12.85
C ALA A 323 -15.20 27.53 13.42
N VAL A 324 -14.03 27.22 14.02
CA VAL A 324 -13.75 25.96 14.69
C VAL A 324 -14.62 25.81 15.95
N GLU A 325 -14.69 26.85 16.78
CA GLU A 325 -15.52 26.87 17.99
C GLU A 325 -17.02 26.69 17.65
N ARG A 326 -17.51 27.37 16.62
CA ARG A 326 -18.89 27.19 16.14
C ARG A 326 -19.14 25.74 15.68
N THR A 327 -18.16 25.14 15.04
CA THR A 327 -18.28 23.72 14.61
C THR A 327 -18.29 22.80 15.81
N LYS A 328 -17.44 23.03 16.81
CA LYS A 328 -17.42 22.27 18.07
C LYS A 328 -18.72 22.45 18.86
N ALA A 329 -19.23 23.69 18.98
CA ALA A 329 -20.50 23.98 19.67
C ALA A 329 -21.73 23.33 18.99
N ASN A 330 -21.69 23.16 17.67
CA ASN A 330 -22.73 22.47 16.92
C ASN A 330 -22.52 20.95 16.84
N SER A 331 -21.37 20.45 17.29
CA SER A 331 -21.10 19.00 17.32
C SER A 331 -22.02 18.34 18.34
N GLY A 332 -22.70 17.28 17.92
CA GLY A 332 -23.67 16.57 18.79
C GLY A 332 -25.08 17.20 18.89
N LYS A 333 -25.24 18.50 18.59
CA LYS A 333 -26.53 19.19 18.72
C LYS A 333 -27.71 18.49 18.03
N TYR A 334 -27.47 17.82 16.94
CA TYR A 334 -28.48 17.13 16.13
C TYR A 334 -28.28 15.61 16.13
N ASP A 335 -27.60 15.04 17.13
CA ASP A 335 -27.38 13.60 17.19
C ASP A 335 -28.61 12.78 17.51
N HIS A 336 -29.63 13.42 18.14
CA HIS A 336 -30.93 12.86 18.40
C HIS A 336 -31.79 12.69 17.14
N LEU A 337 -31.46 13.38 16.04
CA LEU A 337 -32.22 13.29 14.79
C LEU A 337 -31.77 12.09 13.95
N PRO A 338 -32.63 11.54 13.08
CA PRO A 338 -32.32 10.37 12.27
C PRO A 338 -30.97 10.49 11.51
N LYS A 339 -30.22 9.39 11.51
CA LYS A 339 -29.02 9.20 10.70
C LYS A 339 -29.34 8.17 9.62
N ALA A 340 -28.85 8.38 8.39
CA ALA A 340 -28.95 7.39 7.33
C ALA A 340 -27.57 6.89 6.95
N LYS A 341 -27.48 5.59 6.70
CA LYS A 341 -26.27 4.95 6.16
C LYS A 341 -26.30 5.01 4.63
N ASN A 342 -25.15 5.16 4.02
CA ASN A 342 -24.99 4.94 2.59
C ASN A 342 -24.90 3.43 2.32
N ILE A 343 -26.00 2.82 1.89
CA ILE A 343 -26.10 1.38 1.60
C ILE A 343 -25.44 0.98 0.28
N TYR A 344 -25.11 1.95 -0.59
CA TYR A 344 -24.48 1.69 -1.90
C TYR A 344 -22.95 1.72 -1.86
N GLY A 345 -22.37 2.21 -0.78
CA GLY A 345 -20.92 2.22 -0.58
C GLY A 345 -20.15 2.92 -1.70
N LYS A 346 -19.20 2.21 -2.30
CA LYS A 346 -18.36 2.70 -3.41
C LYS A 346 -18.98 2.46 -4.79
N LYS A 347 -20.11 1.77 -4.86
CA LYS A 347 -20.77 1.37 -6.11
C LYS A 347 -21.50 2.52 -6.79
N PHE A 348 -21.81 3.59 -6.07
CA PHE A 348 -22.55 4.74 -6.58
C PHE A 348 -21.62 5.90 -6.90
N VAL A 349 -21.44 6.21 -8.18
CA VAL A 349 -20.51 7.21 -8.67
C VAL A 349 -21.17 8.26 -9.56
N CYS A 350 -20.54 9.41 -9.68
CA CYS A 350 -20.90 10.45 -10.64
C CYS A 350 -20.52 10.02 -12.06
N ALA A 351 -21.43 10.11 -13.02
CA ALA A 351 -21.18 9.70 -14.40
C ALA A 351 -20.14 10.57 -15.10
N GLU A 352 -20.03 11.86 -14.76
CA GLU A 352 -19.11 12.79 -15.39
C GLU A 352 -17.67 12.68 -14.87
N CYS A 353 -17.50 12.70 -13.53
CA CYS A 353 -16.16 12.75 -12.95
C CYS A 353 -15.70 11.42 -12.31
N GLY A 354 -16.55 10.40 -12.25
CA GLY A 354 -16.25 9.11 -11.65
C GLY A 354 -16.10 9.11 -10.13
N ALA A 355 -16.31 10.25 -9.46
CA ALA A 355 -16.17 10.33 -8.02
C ALA A 355 -17.35 9.63 -7.30
N ILE A 356 -17.06 8.97 -6.17
CA ILE A 356 -18.06 8.31 -5.36
C ILE A 356 -19.01 9.36 -4.78
N MET A 357 -20.31 9.20 -5.02
CA MET A 357 -21.36 10.09 -4.52
C MET A 357 -21.41 10.05 -2.98
N LYS A 358 -21.42 11.23 -2.36
CA LYS A 358 -21.45 11.34 -0.89
C LYS A 358 -22.84 11.68 -0.39
N LEU A 359 -23.27 10.94 0.64
CA LEU A 359 -24.54 11.20 1.32
C LEU A 359 -24.39 12.39 2.28
N HIS A 360 -25.16 13.44 2.03
CA HIS A 360 -25.24 14.64 2.85
C HIS A 360 -26.52 14.67 3.64
N ARG A 361 -26.42 14.98 4.94
CA ARG A 361 -27.55 15.23 5.84
C ARG A 361 -27.82 16.74 5.88
N SER A 362 -29.04 17.15 5.60
CA SER A 362 -29.50 18.52 5.74
C SER A 362 -30.68 18.57 6.72
N ILE A 363 -30.68 19.55 7.63
CA ILE A 363 -31.68 19.71 8.66
C ILE A 363 -32.40 21.01 8.41
N SER A 364 -33.72 20.95 8.33
CA SER A 364 -34.59 22.14 8.29
C SER A 364 -34.87 22.60 9.70
N THR A 365 -34.24 23.67 10.14
CA THR A 365 -34.41 24.23 11.50
C THR A 365 -35.85 24.73 11.79
N LYS A 366 -36.61 25.02 10.74
CA LYS A 366 -38.02 25.49 10.89
C LYS A 366 -39.05 24.35 11.03
N LYS A 367 -38.70 23.12 10.60
CA LYS A 367 -39.62 21.99 10.50
C LYS A 367 -39.14 20.72 11.18
N ASP A 368 -37.99 20.74 11.84
CA ASP A 368 -37.30 19.59 12.43
C ASP A 368 -37.23 18.36 11.50
N LYS A 369 -37.22 18.62 10.17
CA LYS A 369 -37.14 17.58 9.15
C LYS A 369 -35.71 17.38 8.71
N VAL A 370 -35.31 16.13 8.58
CA VAL A 370 -33.99 15.72 8.08
C VAL A 370 -34.15 15.26 6.64
N TYR A 371 -33.26 15.76 5.78
CA TYR A 371 -33.16 15.36 4.38
C TYR A 371 -31.82 14.72 4.12
N PHE A 372 -31.82 13.63 3.37
CA PHE A 372 -30.64 12.94 2.94
C PHE A 372 -30.52 13.06 1.42
N THR A 373 -29.40 13.60 0.95
CA THR A 373 -29.17 13.86 -0.47
C THR A 373 -27.77 13.38 -0.86
N PHE A 374 -27.66 12.57 -1.89
CA PHE A 374 -26.40 12.25 -2.52
C PHE A 374 -25.95 13.44 -3.38
N LYS A 375 -24.66 13.81 -3.26
CA LYS A 375 -24.08 14.90 -4.04
C LYS A 375 -22.73 14.49 -4.58
N CYS A 376 -22.39 15.00 -5.77
CA CYS A 376 -21.05 14.86 -6.32
C CYS A 376 -20.05 15.64 -5.44
N PRO A 377 -19.04 14.98 -4.87
CA PRO A 377 -18.04 15.65 -4.02
C PRO A 377 -17.16 16.61 -4.80
N THR A 378 -16.86 16.31 -6.07
CA THR A 378 -16.03 17.15 -6.94
C THR A 378 -16.69 18.50 -7.19
N TYR A 379 -18.00 18.49 -7.51
CA TYR A 379 -18.76 19.75 -7.62
C TYR A 379 -18.85 20.49 -6.28
N ALA A 380 -19.11 19.74 -5.20
CA ALA A 380 -19.20 20.33 -3.87
C ALA A 380 -17.92 21.06 -3.47
N GLU A 381 -16.75 20.55 -3.85
CA GLU A 381 -15.45 21.11 -3.50
C GLU A 381 -14.96 22.17 -4.51
N HIS A 382 -15.12 21.92 -5.81
CA HIS A 382 -14.46 22.71 -6.85
C HIS A 382 -15.41 23.58 -7.68
N GLY A 383 -16.73 23.47 -7.49
CA GLY A 383 -17.72 24.20 -8.29
C GLY A 383 -17.89 23.65 -9.71
N THR A 384 -18.36 24.49 -10.62
CA THR A 384 -18.71 24.14 -12.00
C THR A 384 -17.53 23.68 -12.85
N ARG A 385 -16.32 24.12 -12.55
CA ARG A 385 -15.11 23.64 -13.23
C ARG A 385 -14.70 22.23 -12.83
N GLY A 386 -15.11 21.77 -11.66
CA GLY A 386 -14.82 20.42 -11.20
C GLY A 386 -15.75 19.38 -11.78
N CYS A 387 -17.05 19.68 -11.79
CA CYS A 387 -18.13 18.81 -12.27
C CYS A 387 -19.44 19.58 -12.32
N SER A 388 -20.51 18.99 -12.84
CA SER A 388 -21.87 19.53 -12.79
C SER A 388 -22.53 19.31 -11.43
N ASP A 389 -23.58 20.10 -11.08
CA ASP A 389 -24.34 19.97 -9.82
C ASP A 389 -25.25 18.72 -9.83
N ILE A 390 -24.60 17.57 -9.79
CA ILE A 390 -25.28 16.26 -9.76
C ILE A 390 -25.66 15.92 -8.33
N LYS A 391 -26.96 15.76 -8.11
CA LYS A 391 -27.52 15.41 -6.80
C LYS A 391 -28.81 14.60 -6.94
N MET A 392 -29.09 13.73 -5.99
CA MET A 392 -30.30 12.94 -5.91
C MET A 392 -30.69 12.72 -4.44
N ARG A 393 -32.00 12.81 -4.12
CA ARG A 393 -32.45 12.48 -2.76
C ARG A 393 -32.30 10.99 -2.51
N LYS A 394 -31.94 10.63 -1.28
CA LYS A 394 -31.78 9.19 -0.92
C LYS A 394 -33.09 8.41 -1.14
N HIS A 395 -34.21 8.97 -0.76
CA HIS A 395 -35.52 8.32 -0.91
C HIS A 395 -35.80 8.00 -2.38
N ASP A 396 -35.63 9.00 -3.28
CA ASP A 396 -35.93 8.85 -4.72
C ASP A 396 -35.00 7.80 -5.36
N LEU A 397 -33.74 7.77 -4.91
CA LEU A 397 -32.75 6.76 -5.34
C LEU A 397 -33.14 5.36 -4.86
N ASP A 398 -33.50 5.23 -3.56
CA ASP A 398 -33.84 3.94 -2.97
C ASP A 398 -35.07 3.34 -3.64
N GLU A 399 -36.10 4.16 -3.93
CA GLU A 399 -37.31 3.75 -4.65
C GLU A 399 -37.00 3.33 -6.09
N ALA A 400 -36.25 4.13 -6.82
CA ALA A 400 -35.89 3.84 -8.21
C ALA A 400 -35.06 2.54 -8.33
N VAL A 401 -34.08 2.38 -7.47
CA VAL A 401 -33.23 1.17 -7.46
C VAL A 401 -34.03 -0.05 -7.04
N PHE A 402 -34.88 0.07 -6.04
CA PHE A 402 -35.73 -1.03 -5.59
C PHE A 402 -36.71 -1.48 -6.68
N ALA A 403 -37.41 -0.53 -7.30
CA ALA A 403 -38.33 -0.82 -8.40
C ALA A 403 -37.59 -1.49 -9.59
N PHE A 404 -36.42 -1.00 -9.92
CA PHE A 404 -35.58 -1.58 -10.98
C PHE A 404 -35.20 -3.03 -10.66
N ILE A 405 -34.67 -3.30 -9.46
CA ILE A 405 -34.28 -4.65 -9.06
C ILE A 405 -35.50 -5.58 -9.05
N LYS A 406 -36.65 -5.14 -8.55
CA LYS A 406 -37.89 -5.93 -8.57
C LYS A 406 -38.32 -6.28 -9.99
N SER A 407 -38.36 -5.32 -10.89
CA SER A 407 -38.64 -5.57 -12.31
C SER A 407 -37.70 -6.59 -12.92
N GLN A 408 -36.41 -6.49 -12.60
CA GLN A 408 -35.42 -7.47 -13.11
C GLN A 408 -35.65 -8.87 -12.52
N MET A 409 -36.00 -8.97 -11.23
CA MET A 409 -36.34 -10.26 -10.61
C MET A 409 -37.55 -10.92 -11.31
N GLU A 410 -38.60 -10.16 -11.64
CA GLU A 410 -39.77 -10.67 -12.37
C GLU A 410 -39.38 -11.19 -13.76
N VAL A 411 -38.56 -10.44 -14.50
CA VAL A 411 -38.05 -10.87 -15.81
C VAL A 411 -37.31 -12.19 -15.70
N PHE A 412 -36.48 -12.36 -14.65
CA PHE A 412 -35.76 -13.61 -14.43
C PHE A 412 -36.67 -14.79 -14.12
N LEU A 413 -37.67 -14.59 -13.26
CA LEU A 413 -38.63 -15.63 -12.91
C LEU A 413 -39.43 -16.08 -14.14
N ASP A 414 -39.81 -15.17 -15.03
CA ASP A 414 -40.51 -15.49 -16.27
C ASP A 414 -39.63 -16.21 -17.28
N MET A 415 -38.35 -15.85 -17.35
CA MET A 415 -37.37 -16.59 -18.17
C MET A 415 -37.15 -18.02 -17.64
N GLU A 416 -37.08 -18.21 -16.33
CA GLU A 416 -36.98 -19.55 -15.71
C GLU A 416 -38.17 -20.43 -16.10
N LYS A 417 -39.39 -19.91 -16.00
CA LYS A 417 -40.63 -20.61 -16.41
C LYS A 417 -40.59 -20.96 -17.92
N THR A 418 -40.10 -20.01 -18.73
CA THR A 418 -39.98 -20.20 -20.18
C THR A 418 -38.97 -21.29 -20.51
N LEU A 419 -37.83 -21.29 -19.82
CA LEU A 419 -36.78 -22.32 -19.99
C LEU A 419 -37.32 -23.71 -19.63
N HIS A 420 -38.01 -23.84 -18.48
CA HIS A 420 -38.64 -25.10 -18.08
C HIS A 420 -39.64 -25.59 -19.11
N SER A 421 -40.46 -24.69 -19.67
CA SER A 421 -41.46 -25.03 -20.69
C SER A 421 -40.79 -25.51 -22.01
N LEU A 422 -39.72 -24.81 -22.43
CA LEU A 422 -38.95 -25.19 -23.61
C LEU A 422 -38.21 -26.54 -23.45
N LEU A 423 -37.66 -26.79 -22.27
CA LEU A 423 -37.03 -28.07 -21.93
C LEU A 423 -38.04 -29.20 -21.89
N ALA A 424 -39.24 -28.96 -21.31
CA ALA A 424 -40.33 -29.94 -21.32
C ALA A 424 -40.76 -30.30 -22.74
N LEU A 425 -40.92 -29.30 -23.65
CA LEU A 425 -41.22 -29.51 -25.08
C LEU A 425 -40.10 -30.23 -25.79
N LYS A 426 -38.85 -29.88 -25.56
CA LYS A 426 -37.67 -30.58 -26.13
C LYS A 426 -37.65 -32.04 -25.72
N ASN A 427 -37.87 -32.34 -24.44
CA ASN A 427 -37.89 -33.69 -23.88
C ASN A 427 -39.09 -34.48 -24.42
N ALA A 428 -40.27 -33.86 -24.64
CA ALA A 428 -41.43 -34.50 -25.26
C ALA A 428 -41.16 -34.88 -26.72
N ARG A 429 -40.54 -33.97 -27.51
CA ARG A 429 -40.15 -34.25 -28.89
C ARG A 429 -39.06 -35.32 -29.00
N LEU A 430 -38.07 -35.31 -28.10
CA LEU A 430 -37.03 -36.34 -28.04
C LEU A 430 -37.62 -37.72 -27.67
N LYS A 431 -38.69 -37.77 -26.89
CA LYS A 431 -39.44 -39.00 -26.61
C LYS A 431 -40.29 -39.45 -27.81
N GLN A 432 -40.81 -38.54 -28.60
CA GLN A 432 -41.57 -38.85 -29.84
C GLN A 432 -40.65 -39.24 -31.02
N ASN A 433 -39.48 -38.64 -31.15
CA ASN A 433 -38.51 -39.01 -32.17
C ASN A 433 -37.78 -40.30 -31.75
N ASN A 434 -37.79 -41.30 -32.63
CA ASN A 434 -37.24 -42.64 -32.63
C ASN A 434 -35.87 -42.91 -31.93
N THR A 435 -35.35 -42.01 -31.14
CA THR A 435 -34.04 -42.16 -30.48
C THR A 435 -34.01 -43.33 -29.49
N ALA A 436 -35.13 -43.56 -28.77
CA ALA A 436 -35.25 -44.73 -27.89
C ALA A 436 -35.34 -46.02 -28.67
N GLN A 437 -35.98 -46.00 -29.87
CA GLN A 437 -36.07 -47.12 -30.77
C GLN A 437 -34.72 -47.38 -31.46
N GLU A 438 -34.01 -46.34 -31.84
CA GLU A 438 -32.66 -46.40 -32.44
C GLU A 438 -31.61 -46.93 -31.44
N ILE A 439 -31.62 -46.45 -30.20
CA ILE A 439 -30.78 -46.99 -29.10
C ILE A 439 -31.12 -48.47 -28.86
N ARG A 440 -32.39 -48.83 -28.87
CA ARG A 440 -32.82 -50.23 -28.71
C ARG A 440 -32.32 -51.09 -29.87
N MET A 441 -32.41 -50.64 -31.11
CA MET A 441 -31.90 -51.31 -32.28
C MET A 441 -30.38 -51.48 -32.27
N LEU A 442 -29.64 -50.41 -31.85
CA LEU A 442 -28.19 -50.47 -31.74
C LEU A 442 -27.73 -51.43 -30.65
N ARG A 443 -28.41 -51.45 -29.48
CA ARG A 443 -28.14 -52.42 -28.40
C ARG A 443 -28.40 -53.86 -28.85
N GLN A 444 -29.46 -54.08 -29.64
CA GLN A 444 -29.74 -55.38 -30.18
C GLN A 444 -28.67 -55.84 -31.19
N LYS A 445 -28.21 -54.92 -32.08
CA LYS A 445 -27.08 -55.18 -32.99
C LYS A 445 -25.79 -55.47 -32.24
N LEU A 446 -25.51 -54.75 -31.17
CA LEU A 446 -24.34 -54.97 -30.32
C LEU A 446 -24.35 -56.38 -29.71
N ALA A 447 -25.50 -56.78 -29.12
CA ALA A 447 -25.67 -58.12 -28.54
C ALA A 447 -25.49 -59.23 -29.59
N GLN A 448 -26.01 -59.02 -30.84
CA GLN A 448 -25.81 -59.98 -31.93
C GLN A 448 -24.33 -60.11 -32.32
N LYS A 449 -23.59 -58.98 -32.43
CA LYS A 449 -22.17 -59.00 -32.79
C LYS A 449 -21.31 -59.65 -31.67
N GLN A 450 -21.64 -59.39 -30.42
CA GLN A 450 -21.00 -60.03 -29.25
C GLN A 450 -21.25 -61.55 -29.19
N SER A 451 -22.49 -61.96 -29.52
CA SER A 451 -22.85 -63.39 -29.62
C SER A 451 -22.11 -64.08 -30.78
N LEU A 452 -21.99 -63.39 -31.93
CA LEU A 452 -21.23 -63.90 -33.08
C LEU A 452 -19.75 -64.10 -32.72
N LEU A 453 -19.13 -63.13 -32.01
CA LEU A 453 -17.74 -63.22 -31.56
C LEU A 453 -17.55 -64.43 -30.61
N SER A 454 -18.53 -64.64 -29.73
CA SER A 454 -18.51 -65.80 -28.78
C SER A 454 -18.67 -67.12 -29.53
N GLY A 455 -19.55 -67.18 -30.54
CA GLY A 455 -19.71 -68.37 -31.39
C GLY A 455 -18.43 -68.73 -32.15
N MET A 456 -17.83 -67.76 -32.79
CA MET A 456 -16.54 -67.95 -33.49
C MET A 456 -15.41 -68.44 -32.57
N TYR A 457 -15.43 -68.09 -31.26
CA TYR A 457 -14.48 -68.63 -30.31
C TYR A 457 -14.75 -70.11 -30.01
N VAL A 458 -16.00 -70.54 -29.99
CA VAL A 458 -16.39 -71.96 -29.85
C VAL A 458 -15.94 -72.74 -31.06
N ASP A 459 -16.23 -72.25 -32.28
CA ASP A 459 -15.84 -72.86 -33.53
C ASP A 459 -14.33 -73.04 -33.70
N LEU A 460 -13.53 -72.07 -33.17
CA LEU A 460 -12.08 -72.19 -33.09
C LEU A 460 -11.67 -73.34 -32.14
N LYS A 461 -12.33 -73.46 -30.97
CA LYS A 461 -12.05 -74.54 -29.99
C LYS A 461 -12.43 -75.92 -30.51
N GLU A 462 -13.47 -76.02 -31.32
CA GLU A 462 -13.93 -77.25 -31.95
C GLU A 462 -13.16 -77.61 -33.25
N GLY A 463 -12.21 -76.77 -33.64
CA GLY A 463 -11.36 -76.97 -34.81
C GLY A 463 -12.05 -76.72 -36.14
N MET A 464 -13.23 -76.10 -36.18
CA MET A 464 -13.96 -75.68 -37.39
C MET A 464 -13.41 -74.40 -38.02
N LEU A 465 -12.67 -73.56 -37.27
CA LEU A 465 -11.96 -72.40 -37.75
C LEU A 465 -10.47 -72.50 -37.40
N SER A 466 -9.62 -72.03 -38.29
CA SER A 466 -8.18 -71.92 -38.07
C SER A 466 -7.88 -70.63 -37.28
N ASP A 467 -6.72 -70.61 -36.57
CA ASP A 467 -6.25 -69.42 -35.81
C ASP A 467 -6.13 -68.16 -36.71
N ALA A 468 -5.75 -68.31 -37.96
CA ALA A 468 -5.61 -67.22 -38.93
C ALA A 468 -6.98 -66.64 -39.31
N GLU A 469 -7.96 -67.50 -39.63
CA GLU A 469 -9.33 -67.08 -39.99
C GLU A 469 -10.03 -66.43 -38.77
N TYR A 470 -9.90 -67.03 -37.55
CA TYR A 470 -10.43 -66.44 -36.33
C TYR A 470 -9.87 -65.05 -36.08
N SER A 471 -8.54 -64.86 -36.19
CA SER A 471 -7.89 -63.59 -35.95
C SER A 471 -8.34 -62.53 -36.94
N HIS A 472 -8.49 -62.89 -38.23
CA HIS A 472 -8.96 -61.96 -39.26
C HIS A 472 -10.42 -61.51 -39.03
N HIS A 473 -11.32 -62.47 -38.78
CA HIS A 473 -12.73 -62.16 -38.54
C HIS A 473 -12.97 -61.43 -37.20
N LYS A 474 -12.19 -61.78 -36.18
CA LYS A 474 -12.23 -61.13 -34.88
C LYS A 474 -11.95 -59.60 -35.01
N VAL A 475 -10.96 -59.21 -35.81
CA VAL A 475 -10.64 -57.80 -36.01
C VAL A 475 -11.84 -57.05 -36.60
N ILE A 476 -12.47 -57.61 -37.62
CA ILE A 476 -13.64 -57.00 -38.30
C ILE A 476 -14.83 -56.86 -37.32
N VAL A 477 -15.15 -57.94 -36.59
CA VAL A 477 -16.29 -57.90 -35.65
C VAL A 477 -16.02 -56.95 -34.46
N MET A 478 -14.78 -56.86 -34.00
CA MET A 478 -14.40 -55.93 -32.94
C MET A 478 -14.44 -54.45 -33.39
N GLU A 479 -14.12 -54.16 -34.66
CA GLU A 479 -14.29 -52.82 -35.23
C GLU A 479 -15.77 -52.43 -35.35
N ASP A 480 -16.64 -53.37 -35.77
CA ASP A 480 -18.09 -53.18 -35.77
C ASP A 480 -18.65 -52.89 -34.40
N ILE A 481 -18.23 -53.69 -33.38
CA ILE A 481 -18.62 -53.48 -31.97
C ILE A 481 -18.23 -52.09 -31.50
N ARG A 482 -16.97 -51.67 -31.73
CA ARG A 482 -16.46 -50.31 -31.35
C ARG A 482 -17.20 -49.19 -32.08
N ALA A 483 -17.62 -49.41 -33.35
CA ALA A 483 -18.42 -48.43 -34.07
C ALA A 483 -19.82 -48.28 -33.47
N ILE A 484 -20.48 -49.39 -33.13
CA ILE A 484 -21.80 -49.39 -32.48
C ILE A 484 -21.73 -48.79 -31.07
N GLU A 485 -20.70 -49.10 -30.28
CA GLU A 485 -20.48 -48.52 -28.94
C GLU A 485 -20.24 -47.01 -29.01
N ARG A 486 -19.48 -46.50 -30.01
CA ARG A 486 -19.31 -45.06 -30.25
C ARG A 486 -20.65 -44.39 -30.56
N SER A 487 -21.44 -44.97 -31.49
CA SER A 487 -22.76 -44.43 -31.84
C SER A 487 -23.73 -44.42 -30.64
N LEU A 488 -23.68 -45.43 -29.78
CA LEU A 488 -24.44 -45.47 -28.54
C LEU A 488 -23.99 -44.40 -27.58
N SER A 489 -22.67 -44.21 -27.39
CA SER A 489 -22.09 -43.16 -26.52
C SER A 489 -22.46 -41.77 -27.02
N GLU A 490 -22.44 -41.51 -28.33
CA GLU A 490 -22.85 -40.23 -28.94
C GLU A 490 -24.35 -39.94 -28.77
N LEU A 491 -25.19 -40.94 -28.76
CA LEU A 491 -26.64 -40.81 -28.56
C LEU A 491 -27.02 -40.66 -27.06
N GLU A 492 -26.22 -41.22 -26.14
CA GLU A 492 -26.47 -41.21 -24.70
C GLU A 492 -25.79 -40.02 -23.95
N ALA A 493 -24.66 -39.52 -24.47
CA ALA A 493 -23.85 -38.47 -23.85
C ALA A 493 -24.53 -37.07 -23.72
N PRO A 494 -25.38 -36.61 -24.72
CA PRO A 494 -25.91 -35.23 -24.65
C PRO A 494 -26.99 -35.02 -23.60
N LYS A 495 -27.54 -36.07 -22.97
CA LYS A 495 -28.70 -35.93 -22.06
C LYS A 495 -28.34 -35.57 -20.62
N ILE A 496 -27.15 -35.91 -20.15
CA ILE A 496 -26.78 -35.76 -18.75
C ILE A 496 -26.16 -34.39 -18.47
N GLU A 497 -25.30 -33.89 -19.39
CA GLU A 497 -24.62 -32.59 -19.20
C GLU A 497 -25.57 -31.38 -19.30
N THR A 498 -26.58 -31.43 -20.18
CA THR A 498 -27.47 -30.28 -20.41
C THR A 498 -28.48 -30.06 -19.27
N GLU A 499 -28.89 -31.12 -18.57
CA GLU A 499 -29.80 -30.99 -17.41
C GLU A 499 -29.06 -30.58 -16.13
N GLU A 500 -27.88 -31.12 -15.85
CA GLU A 500 -27.09 -30.77 -14.64
C GLU A 500 -26.51 -29.36 -14.70
N GLN A 501 -26.07 -28.87 -15.87
CA GLN A 501 -25.56 -27.50 -16.01
C GLN A 501 -26.66 -26.44 -15.94
N LEU A 502 -27.88 -26.75 -16.36
CA LEU A 502 -29.04 -25.83 -16.34
C LEU A 502 -29.80 -25.85 -15.02
N THR A 503 -29.74 -26.95 -14.25
CA THR A 503 -30.37 -27.06 -12.91
C THR A 503 -29.40 -26.79 -11.78
N GLY A 504 -28.08 -26.63 -12.05
CA GLY A 504 -27.07 -26.24 -11.07
C GLY A 504 -27.50 -24.96 -10.33
N GLU A 505 -27.21 -24.88 -9.04
CA GLU A 505 -27.50 -23.74 -8.17
C GLU A 505 -26.82 -22.45 -8.69
N MET A 506 -27.49 -21.74 -9.60
CA MET A 506 -27.07 -20.40 -10.01
C MET A 506 -27.23 -19.47 -8.80
N LYS A 507 -26.17 -18.76 -8.45
CA LYS A 507 -26.13 -17.85 -7.27
C LYS A 507 -27.28 -16.86 -7.25
N TRP A 508 -27.71 -16.39 -8.43
CA TRP A 508 -28.83 -15.46 -8.55
C TRP A 508 -30.18 -16.04 -8.14
N LYS A 509 -30.46 -17.35 -8.34
CA LYS A 509 -31.71 -17.99 -7.89
C LYS A 509 -31.88 -17.93 -6.38
N GLN A 510 -30.83 -18.19 -5.63
CA GLN A 510 -30.85 -18.09 -4.17
C GLN A 510 -31.07 -16.63 -3.73
N MET A 511 -30.42 -15.66 -4.41
CA MET A 511 -30.61 -14.24 -4.13
C MET A 511 -32.05 -13.77 -4.42
N ILE A 512 -32.61 -14.14 -5.56
CA ILE A 512 -34.00 -13.77 -5.90
C ILE A 512 -34.96 -14.35 -4.87
N ARG A 513 -34.86 -15.63 -4.53
CA ARG A 513 -35.70 -16.26 -3.51
C ARG A 513 -35.57 -15.58 -2.14
N ARG A 514 -34.36 -15.19 -1.77
CA ARG A 514 -34.10 -14.50 -0.48
C ARG A 514 -34.76 -13.13 -0.40
N PHE A 515 -34.81 -12.37 -1.49
CA PHE A 515 -35.28 -10.99 -1.53
C PHE A 515 -36.63 -10.80 -2.22
N HIS A 516 -37.28 -11.87 -2.63
CA HIS A 516 -38.55 -11.82 -3.35
C HIS A 516 -39.62 -11.02 -2.58
N ASP A 517 -39.72 -11.22 -1.27
CA ASP A 517 -40.74 -10.59 -0.42
C ASP A 517 -40.27 -9.26 0.23
N ALA A 518 -39.11 -8.76 -0.16
CA ALA A 518 -38.59 -7.48 0.32
C ALA A 518 -39.56 -6.34 -0.08
N THR A 519 -39.81 -5.41 0.84
CA THR A 519 -40.64 -4.22 0.64
C THR A 519 -39.83 -2.94 0.43
N GLU A 520 -38.54 -2.96 0.79
CA GLU A 520 -37.61 -1.85 0.64
C GLU A 520 -36.18 -2.38 0.33
N ILE A 521 -35.34 -1.50 -0.18
CA ILE A 521 -33.96 -1.85 -0.48
C ILE A 521 -33.10 -1.91 0.79
N SER A 522 -32.43 -3.03 0.99
CA SER A 522 -31.43 -3.21 2.06
C SER A 522 -30.00 -3.13 1.52
N GLU A 523 -29.02 -2.94 2.43
CA GLU A 523 -27.59 -2.99 2.08
C GLU A 523 -27.20 -4.33 1.48
N GLU A 524 -27.70 -5.44 2.06
CA GLU A 524 -27.44 -6.79 1.56
C GLU A 524 -28.02 -7.00 0.15
N MET A 525 -29.21 -6.45 -0.13
CA MET A 525 -29.82 -6.49 -1.43
C MET A 525 -29.03 -5.66 -2.46
N ALA A 526 -28.61 -4.44 -2.09
CA ALA A 526 -27.76 -3.59 -2.93
C ALA A 526 -26.41 -4.25 -3.23
N ASP A 527 -25.81 -4.91 -2.24
CA ASP A 527 -24.53 -5.62 -2.44
C ASP A 527 -24.67 -6.85 -3.31
N ALA A 528 -25.77 -7.57 -3.19
CA ALA A 528 -26.01 -8.79 -3.97
C ALA A 528 -26.29 -8.50 -5.45
N PHE A 529 -27.13 -7.49 -5.75
CA PHE A 529 -27.62 -7.26 -7.11
C PHE A 529 -26.86 -6.20 -7.90
N ILE A 530 -26.22 -5.22 -7.24
CA ILE A 530 -25.60 -4.07 -7.91
C ILE A 530 -24.07 -4.24 -7.99
N GLU A 531 -23.52 -4.17 -9.19
CA GLU A 531 -22.07 -4.06 -9.42
C GLU A 531 -21.64 -2.59 -9.36
N SER A 532 -22.32 -1.72 -10.10
CA SER A 532 -22.04 -0.27 -10.12
C SER A 532 -23.26 0.52 -10.54
N MET A 533 -23.32 1.78 -10.11
CA MET A 533 -24.35 2.75 -10.50
C MET A 533 -23.70 4.08 -10.83
N LYS A 534 -24.21 4.75 -11.88
CA LYS A 534 -23.79 6.08 -12.29
C LYS A 534 -25.00 7.01 -12.37
N LEU A 535 -24.83 8.21 -11.80
CA LEU A 535 -25.83 9.26 -11.87
C LEU A 535 -25.39 10.33 -12.87
N HIS A 536 -26.21 10.58 -13.88
CA HIS A 536 -26.00 11.59 -14.89
C HIS A 536 -26.60 12.94 -14.50
N VAL A 537 -26.22 14.01 -15.25
CA VAL A 537 -26.67 15.39 -15.01
C VAL A 537 -28.18 15.55 -15.18
N ASP A 538 -28.75 14.84 -16.15
CA ASP A 538 -30.18 14.81 -16.44
C ASP A 538 -31.02 14.04 -15.42
N GLY A 539 -30.38 13.44 -14.41
CA GLY A 539 -31.02 12.61 -13.40
C GLY A 539 -31.15 11.14 -13.80
N THR A 540 -30.68 10.76 -15.00
CA THR A 540 -30.69 9.36 -15.43
C THR A 540 -29.75 8.53 -14.56
N LEU A 541 -30.23 7.36 -14.13
CA LEU A 541 -29.48 6.41 -13.33
C LEU A 541 -29.11 5.19 -14.18
N GLU A 542 -27.82 5.01 -14.45
CA GLU A 542 -27.27 3.82 -15.08
C GLU A 542 -26.92 2.79 -14.01
N ILE A 543 -27.55 1.62 -14.03
CA ILE A 543 -27.32 0.54 -13.05
C ILE A 543 -26.75 -0.66 -13.77
N LYS A 544 -25.58 -1.12 -13.34
CA LYS A 544 -24.98 -2.38 -13.79
C LYS A 544 -25.20 -3.43 -12.72
N LEU A 545 -25.83 -4.53 -13.12
CA LEU A 545 -26.12 -5.66 -12.23
C LEU A 545 -24.98 -6.65 -12.21
N SER A 546 -24.75 -7.29 -11.08
CA SER A 546 -23.64 -8.23 -10.84
C SER A 546 -23.76 -9.57 -11.59
N TYR A 547 -24.93 -9.88 -12.18
CA TYR A 547 -25.26 -11.17 -12.81
C TYR A 547 -25.64 -11.05 -14.29
N MET A 548 -25.34 -9.93 -14.94
CA MET A 548 -25.69 -9.71 -16.36
C MET A 548 -25.08 -10.75 -17.30
N ASP A 549 -23.90 -11.28 -16.98
CA ASP A 549 -23.24 -12.29 -17.79
C ASP A 549 -23.99 -13.63 -17.74
N GLU A 550 -24.49 -14.04 -16.54
CA GLU A 550 -25.31 -15.24 -16.36
C GLU A 550 -26.65 -15.10 -17.08
N PHE A 551 -27.26 -13.92 -17.03
CA PHE A 551 -28.50 -13.62 -17.75
C PHE A 551 -28.34 -13.71 -19.27
N THR A 552 -27.27 -13.11 -19.80
CA THR A 552 -26.96 -13.15 -21.23
C THR A 552 -26.73 -14.60 -21.71
N ALA A 553 -26.08 -15.40 -20.89
CA ALA A 553 -25.85 -16.82 -21.18
C ALA A 553 -27.17 -17.61 -21.20
N LEU A 554 -28.07 -17.30 -20.23
CA LEU A 554 -29.40 -17.93 -20.15
C LEU A 554 -30.29 -17.56 -21.35
N THR A 555 -30.27 -16.28 -21.74
CA THR A 555 -31.02 -15.80 -22.93
C THR A 555 -30.57 -16.50 -24.18
N LYS A 556 -29.26 -16.61 -24.43
CA LYS A 556 -28.69 -17.34 -25.56
C LYS A 556 -29.08 -18.82 -25.56
N THR A 557 -29.10 -19.43 -24.36
CA THR A 557 -29.50 -20.84 -24.22
C THR A 557 -30.99 -21.03 -24.53
N CYS A 558 -31.87 -20.15 -24.06
CA CYS A 558 -33.29 -20.17 -24.40
C CYS A 558 -33.53 -20.00 -25.92
N GLU A 559 -32.83 -19.07 -26.57
CA GLU A 559 -32.92 -18.87 -28.00
C GLU A 559 -32.44 -20.09 -28.79
N LYS A 560 -31.37 -20.73 -28.36
CA LYS A 560 -30.86 -21.96 -28.98
C LYS A 560 -31.87 -23.09 -28.87
N ILE A 561 -32.41 -23.34 -27.67
CA ILE A 561 -33.43 -24.39 -27.45
C ILE A 561 -34.71 -24.07 -28.24
N ARG A 562 -35.13 -22.80 -28.31
CA ARG A 562 -36.29 -22.37 -29.12
C ARG A 562 -36.12 -22.68 -30.58
N LYS A 563 -34.92 -22.49 -31.16
CA LYS A 563 -34.59 -22.85 -32.55
C LYS A 563 -34.56 -24.37 -32.75
N GLU A 564 -34.16 -25.14 -31.75
CA GLU A 564 -34.15 -26.62 -31.83
C GLU A 564 -35.56 -27.24 -31.66
N VAL A 565 -36.49 -26.50 -31.04
CA VAL A 565 -37.88 -26.93 -30.80
C VAL A 565 -38.84 -26.37 -31.84
N ALA A 566 -38.51 -25.27 -32.54
CA ALA A 566 -39.26 -24.78 -33.70
C ALA A 566 -39.08 -25.67 -34.91
#